data_7e78348813b1e328f5203d74bc674098
#
_entry.id   7e78348813b1e328f5203d74bc674098
#
_cell.length_a   1.000
_cell.length_b   1.000
_cell.length_c   1.000
_cell.angle_alpha   90.00
_cell.angle_beta   90.00
_cell.angle_gamma   90.00
#
_symmetry.space_group_name_H-M   'P 1'
#
loop_
_entity.id
_entity.type
_entity.pdbx_description
1 polymer ?
#
loop_
_entity_poly.entity_id
_entity_poly.type
_entity_poly.pdbx_seq_one_letter_code
_entity_poly.pdbx_strand_id
1 'polypeptide(L)'
;TYTKPMYGEPGAYEELNRLDFKNFKPMDKEIEAKVIENMRACAAESDALLVLDQFVEPDCGVINTAVRKAVFELAAERPDLVIYADSRAFIHLFSGVIVKCNNFEVVKSIHPDYEGEPDGETVLDCGSKLYAKNNRPVFVTRGKHGIMVFDADGVHSADALNVPGPFDICGAGDSAASGIVLALS
;
A
#
# COMPACT_ATOMS: atom_id res chain seq x y z
N THR A 1 -16.36 4.04 7.74
CA THR A 1 -16.50 5.52 7.59
C THR A 1 -15.71 6.20 8.69
N TYR A 2 -15.00 7.25 8.37
CA TYR A 2 -14.38 8.12 9.37
C TYR A 2 -14.85 9.57 9.17
N THR A 3 -14.90 10.33 10.25
CA THR A 3 -15.29 11.73 10.27
C THR A 3 -14.18 12.54 10.92
N LYS A 4 -13.77 13.62 10.27
CA LYS A 4 -12.82 14.61 10.78
C LYS A 4 -13.58 15.89 11.12
N PRO A 5 -14.00 16.09 12.37
CA PRO A 5 -14.58 17.35 12.77
C PRO A 5 -13.53 18.47 12.66
N MET A 6 -13.93 19.58 12.07
CA MET A 6 -13.09 20.76 11.94
C MET A 6 -13.62 21.86 12.85
N TYR A 7 -12.74 22.57 13.54
CA TYR A 7 -13.06 23.70 14.38
C TYR A 7 -12.33 24.96 13.89
N GLY A 8 -12.98 26.10 13.89
CA GLY A 8 -12.39 27.38 13.50
C GLY A 8 -13.20 28.13 12.43
N GLU A 9 -12.62 29.20 11.93
CA GLU A 9 -13.20 30.07 10.89
C GLU A 9 -12.69 29.66 9.49
N PRO A 10 -13.39 30.04 8.42
CA PRO A 10 -12.96 29.78 7.05
C PRO A 10 -11.54 30.24 6.76
N GLY A 11 -10.64 29.29 6.42
CA GLY A 11 -9.23 29.52 6.16
C GLY A 11 -8.29 29.34 7.35
N ALA A 12 -8.85 29.04 8.55
CA ALA A 12 -8.09 28.77 9.78
C ALA A 12 -8.69 27.61 10.57
N TYR A 13 -9.05 26.53 9.86
CA TYR A 13 -9.60 25.34 10.49
C TYR A 13 -8.51 24.48 11.15
N GLU A 14 -8.80 23.99 12.35
CA GLU A 14 -8.03 22.97 13.04
C GLU A 14 -8.77 21.63 12.99
N GLU A 15 -8.05 20.55 12.67
CA GLU A 15 -8.59 19.19 12.71
C GLU A 15 -8.67 18.72 14.16
N LEU A 16 -9.87 18.34 14.59
CA LEU A 16 -10.09 17.70 15.89
C LEU A 16 -9.87 16.18 15.81
N ASN A 17 -10.18 15.50 16.93
CA ASN A 17 -10.07 14.04 16.99
C ASN A 17 -10.95 13.35 15.93
N ARG A 18 -10.36 12.43 15.18
CA ARG A 18 -11.05 11.64 14.19
C ARG A 18 -11.98 10.61 14.84
N LEU A 19 -13.18 10.45 14.28
CA LEU A 19 -14.16 9.44 14.68
C LEU A 19 -14.22 8.36 13.61
N ASP A 20 -13.81 7.15 13.97
CA ASP A 20 -13.76 6.00 13.07
C ASP A 20 -14.89 5.00 13.37
N PHE A 21 -15.77 4.79 12.40
CA PHE A 21 -16.77 3.74 12.41
C PHE A 21 -16.26 2.57 11.57
N LYS A 22 -15.63 1.60 12.21
CA LYS A 22 -15.04 0.43 11.57
C LYS A 22 -16.03 -0.72 11.46
N ASN A 23 -15.86 -1.53 10.43
CA ASN A 23 -16.51 -2.84 10.31
C ASN A 23 -15.60 -3.90 10.94
N PHE A 24 -16.15 -4.74 11.81
CA PHE A 24 -15.45 -5.85 12.46
C PHE A 24 -16.02 -7.21 12.05
N LYS A 25 -16.73 -7.25 10.93
CA LYS A 25 -17.30 -8.49 10.39
C LYS A 25 -16.77 -8.73 8.98
N PRO A 26 -16.54 -9.99 8.60
CA PRO A 26 -16.25 -10.33 7.23
C PRO A 26 -17.35 -9.84 6.28
N MET A 27 -16.98 -9.56 5.05
CA MET A 27 -17.91 -9.20 3.98
C MET A 27 -18.79 -10.39 3.61
N ASP A 28 -20.06 -10.14 3.29
CA ASP A 28 -20.97 -11.16 2.80
C ASP A 28 -20.42 -11.79 1.51
N LYS A 29 -20.60 -13.11 1.37
CA LYS A 29 -20.05 -13.88 0.24
C LYS A 29 -20.58 -13.44 -1.13
N GLU A 30 -21.81 -12.98 -1.18
CA GLU A 30 -22.41 -12.42 -2.40
C GLU A 30 -21.75 -11.11 -2.81
N ILE A 31 -21.49 -10.22 -1.83
CA ILE A 31 -20.77 -8.97 -2.06
C ILE A 31 -19.31 -9.25 -2.44
N GLU A 32 -18.63 -10.18 -1.77
CA GLU A 32 -17.27 -10.61 -2.07
C GLU A 32 -17.15 -11.08 -3.53
N ALA A 33 -18.06 -11.95 -3.98
CA ALA A 33 -18.08 -12.43 -5.36
C ALA A 33 -18.26 -11.27 -6.36
N LYS A 34 -19.15 -10.32 -6.05
CA LYS A 34 -19.37 -9.16 -6.91
C LYS A 34 -18.18 -8.21 -6.95
N VAL A 35 -17.45 -8.04 -5.84
CA VAL A 35 -16.19 -7.26 -5.81
C VAL A 35 -15.16 -7.89 -6.75
N ILE A 36 -14.99 -9.22 -6.70
CA ILE A 36 -14.06 -9.95 -7.55
C ILE A 36 -14.45 -9.84 -9.03
N GLU A 37 -15.73 -10.01 -9.34
CA GLU A 37 -16.28 -9.85 -10.70
C GLU A 37 -16.00 -8.46 -11.27
N ASN A 38 -16.35 -7.42 -10.51
CA ASN A 38 -16.13 -6.03 -10.93
C ASN A 38 -14.63 -5.71 -11.07
N MET A 39 -13.78 -6.18 -10.16
CA MET A 39 -12.32 -6.02 -10.25
C MET A 39 -11.79 -6.61 -11.57
N ARG A 40 -12.19 -7.84 -11.92
CA ARG A 40 -11.78 -8.48 -13.17
C ARG A 40 -12.29 -7.73 -14.41
N ALA A 41 -13.53 -7.25 -14.37
CA ALA A 41 -14.10 -6.47 -15.46
C ALA A 41 -13.36 -5.13 -15.66
N CYS A 42 -13.08 -4.40 -14.59
CA CYS A 42 -12.28 -3.17 -14.66
C CYS A 42 -10.85 -3.44 -15.17
N ALA A 43 -10.21 -4.49 -14.68
CA ALA A 43 -8.86 -4.87 -15.10
C ALA A 43 -8.76 -5.23 -16.58
N ALA A 44 -9.84 -5.70 -17.20
CA ALA A 44 -9.88 -6.03 -18.63
C ALA A 44 -9.76 -4.78 -19.53
N GLU A 45 -10.12 -3.61 -19.02
CA GLU A 45 -10.13 -2.33 -19.75
C GLU A 45 -9.08 -1.33 -19.22
N SER A 46 -8.14 -1.82 -18.37
CA SER A 46 -7.16 -0.96 -17.71
C SER A 46 -5.74 -1.41 -17.99
N ASP A 47 -4.80 -0.45 -17.97
CA ASP A 47 -3.36 -0.69 -18.06
C ASP A 47 -2.75 -1.02 -16.70
N ALA A 48 -3.42 -0.60 -15.62
CA ALA A 48 -2.97 -0.83 -14.26
C ALA A 48 -4.13 -1.03 -13.27
N LEU A 49 -3.89 -1.81 -12.21
CA LEU A 49 -4.79 -2.05 -11.10
C LEU A 49 -4.11 -1.69 -9.77
N LEU A 50 -4.68 -0.72 -9.04
CA LEU A 50 -4.23 -0.37 -7.70
C LEU A 50 -5.10 -1.05 -6.66
N VAL A 51 -4.46 -1.81 -5.77
CA VAL A 51 -5.07 -2.55 -4.66
C VAL A 51 -4.66 -1.87 -3.36
N LEU A 52 -5.56 -1.11 -2.76
CA LEU A 52 -5.30 -0.32 -1.55
C LEU A 52 -6.02 -0.94 -0.35
N ASP A 53 -5.27 -1.63 0.50
CA ASP A 53 -5.76 -2.30 1.71
C ASP A 53 -5.54 -1.41 2.93
N GLN A 54 -6.59 -0.71 3.34
CA GLN A 54 -6.55 0.28 4.43
C GLN A 54 -6.97 -0.30 5.78
N PHE A 55 -7.40 -1.57 5.83
CA PHE A 55 -7.83 -2.23 7.06
C PHE A 55 -6.66 -2.86 7.81
N VAL A 56 -6.78 -2.89 9.14
CA VAL A 56 -5.82 -3.56 10.03
C VAL A 56 -6.44 -4.78 10.73
N GLU A 57 -7.75 -4.91 10.64
CA GLU A 57 -8.49 -6.09 11.12
C GLU A 57 -8.55 -7.16 10.02
N PRO A 58 -8.07 -8.40 10.30
CA PRO A 58 -8.01 -9.46 9.30
C PRO A 58 -9.38 -9.75 8.67
N ASP A 59 -9.44 -9.80 7.36
CA ASP A 59 -10.61 -10.14 6.54
C ASP A 59 -11.88 -9.29 6.77
N CYS A 60 -11.75 -8.16 7.48
CA CYS A 60 -12.86 -7.22 7.72
C CYS A 60 -12.95 -6.08 6.68
N GLY A 61 -11.92 -5.92 5.84
CA GLY A 61 -11.87 -4.97 4.74
C GLY A 61 -12.33 -5.54 3.41
N VAL A 62 -12.31 -4.70 2.38
CA VAL A 62 -12.60 -5.13 1.00
C VAL A 62 -11.53 -6.11 0.50
N ILE A 63 -10.27 -5.86 0.84
CA ILE A 63 -9.14 -6.72 0.44
C ILE A 63 -8.97 -7.83 1.47
N ASN A 64 -9.91 -8.77 1.46
CA ASN A 64 -9.85 -9.98 2.28
C ASN A 64 -9.06 -11.10 1.58
N THR A 65 -8.97 -12.25 2.22
CA THR A 65 -8.23 -13.42 1.70
C THR A 65 -8.71 -13.86 0.31
N ALA A 66 -10.02 -13.84 0.03
CA ALA A 66 -10.56 -14.26 -1.26
C ALA A 66 -10.23 -13.24 -2.36
N VAL A 67 -10.37 -11.94 -2.07
CA VAL A 67 -10.02 -10.87 -3.01
C VAL A 67 -8.52 -10.87 -3.29
N ARG A 68 -7.64 -11.02 -2.28
CA ARG A 68 -6.19 -11.17 -2.51
C ARG A 68 -5.87 -12.36 -3.42
N LYS A 69 -6.52 -13.50 -3.18
CA LYS A 69 -6.34 -14.67 -4.06
C LYS A 69 -6.72 -14.36 -5.51
N ALA A 70 -7.85 -13.69 -5.72
CA ALA A 70 -8.29 -13.29 -7.07
C ALA A 70 -7.31 -12.29 -7.72
N VAL A 71 -6.69 -11.41 -6.94
CA VAL A 71 -5.61 -10.50 -7.42
C VAL A 71 -4.40 -11.30 -7.89
N PHE A 72 -3.98 -12.34 -7.16
CA PHE A 72 -2.82 -13.17 -7.55
C PHE A 72 -3.12 -14.02 -8.80
N GLU A 73 -4.34 -14.56 -8.90
CA GLU A 73 -4.79 -15.27 -10.11
C GLU A 73 -4.76 -14.33 -11.32
N LEU A 74 -5.30 -13.12 -11.17
CA LEU A 74 -5.29 -12.10 -12.21
C LEU A 74 -3.86 -11.71 -12.63
N ALA A 75 -2.93 -11.56 -11.67
CA ALA A 75 -1.54 -11.27 -11.95
C ALA A 75 -0.84 -12.37 -12.76
N ALA A 76 -1.21 -13.64 -12.53
CA ALA A 76 -0.71 -14.77 -13.29
C ALA A 76 -1.34 -14.87 -14.69
N GLU A 77 -2.62 -14.52 -14.83
CA GLU A 77 -3.37 -14.53 -16.09
C GLU A 77 -2.96 -13.35 -17.01
N ARG A 78 -2.61 -12.19 -16.41
CA ARG A 78 -2.32 -10.93 -17.10
C ARG A 78 -0.94 -10.39 -16.69
N PRO A 79 0.16 -11.00 -17.13
CA PRO A 79 1.51 -10.55 -16.81
C PRO A 79 1.86 -9.17 -17.40
N ASP A 80 1.08 -8.70 -18.37
CA ASP A 80 1.14 -7.37 -18.98
C ASP A 80 0.49 -6.27 -18.11
N LEU A 81 -0.45 -6.63 -17.24
CA LEU A 81 -1.14 -5.69 -16.38
C LEU A 81 -0.27 -5.28 -15.18
N VAL A 82 -0.07 -3.99 -15.00
CA VAL A 82 0.59 -3.46 -13.79
C VAL A 82 -0.35 -3.61 -12.60
N ILE A 83 -0.09 -4.57 -11.71
CA ILE A 83 -0.83 -4.72 -10.46
C ILE A 83 0.03 -4.25 -9.30
N TYR A 84 -0.43 -3.20 -8.63
CA TYR A 84 0.24 -2.54 -7.52
C TYR A 84 -0.60 -2.67 -6.25
N ALA A 85 0.04 -3.08 -5.16
CA ALA A 85 -0.61 -3.24 -3.86
C ALA A 85 0.07 -2.40 -2.77
N ASP A 86 -0.75 -1.75 -1.94
CA ASP A 86 -0.37 -1.06 -0.71
C ASP A 86 -1.26 -1.58 0.42
N SER A 87 -0.68 -1.98 1.55
CA SER A 87 -1.43 -2.48 2.69
C SER A 87 -0.81 -2.03 3.99
N ARG A 88 -1.64 -1.45 4.86
CA ARG A 88 -1.21 -0.97 6.18
C ARG A 88 -0.72 -2.05 7.13
N ALA A 89 -1.26 -3.26 7.02
CA ALA A 89 -0.95 -4.33 7.98
C ALA A 89 -0.58 -5.66 7.32
N PHE A 90 -0.98 -5.88 6.08
CA PHE A 90 -0.93 -7.20 5.45
C PHE A 90 -0.06 -7.26 4.20
N ILE A 91 0.89 -6.32 4.03
CA ILE A 91 1.76 -6.30 2.84
C ILE A 91 2.53 -7.62 2.68
N HIS A 92 2.87 -8.29 3.77
CA HIS A 92 3.53 -9.59 3.80
C HIS A 92 2.69 -10.74 3.24
N LEU A 93 1.38 -10.54 3.07
CA LEU A 93 0.46 -11.51 2.46
C LEU A 93 0.34 -11.37 0.94
N PHE A 94 0.92 -10.31 0.37
CA PHE A 94 0.93 -10.14 -1.08
C PHE A 94 2.08 -10.90 -1.73
N SER A 95 1.83 -11.43 -2.92
CA SER A 95 2.81 -12.18 -3.72
C SER A 95 2.52 -12.04 -5.22
N GLY A 96 3.57 -11.96 -6.03
CA GLY A 96 3.45 -11.90 -7.48
C GLY A 96 2.97 -10.58 -8.06
N VAL A 97 2.84 -9.53 -7.23
CA VAL A 97 2.42 -8.18 -7.62
C VAL A 97 3.44 -7.14 -7.16
N ILE A 98 3.43 -5.96 -7.74
CA ILE A 98 4.25 -4.85 -7.25
C ILE A 98 3.70 -4.43 -5.89
N VAL A 99 4.56 -4.28 -4.89
CA VAL A 99 4.12 -3.84 -3.57
C VAL A 99 4.84 -2.56 -3.14
N LYS A 100 4.11 -1.71 -2.42
CA LYS A 100 4.69 -0.55 -1.75
C LYS A 100 4.33 -0.58 -0.26
N CYS A 101 5.25 -0.18 0.54
CA CYS A 101 5.09 0.01 1.97
C CYS A 101 5.98 1.16 2.45
N ASN A 102 5.79 1.60 3.68
CA ASN A 102 6.73 2.50 4.33
C ASN A 102 7.80 1.72 5.13
N ASN A 103 8.78 2.45 5.69
CA ASN A 103 9.86 1.85 6.47
C ASN A 103 9.36 1.04 7.70
N PHE A 104 8.29 1.47 8.37
CA PHE A 104 7.70 0.73 9.49
C PHE A 104 6.96 -0.52 9.02
N GLU A 105 6.19 -0.40 7.95
CA GLU A 105 5.40 -1.49 7.39
C GLU A 105 6.29 -2.62 6.87
N VAL A 106 7.39 -2.31 6.17
CA VAL A 106 8.32 -3.34 5.67
C VAL A 106 8.98 -4.08 6.82
N VAL A 107 9.41 -3.37 7.88
CA VAL A 107 10.05 -4.02 9.03
C VAL A 107 9.05 -4.87 9.80
N LYS A 108 7.85 -4.37 10.07
CA LYS A 108 6.79 -5.16 10.72
C LYS A 108 6.29 -6.35 9.90
N SER A 109 6.43 -6.29 8.59
CA SER A 109 6.09 -7.42 7.71
C SER A 109 7.00 -8.65 7.89
N ILE A 110 8.23 -8.43 8.40
CA ILE A 110 9.24 -9.46 8.67
C ILE A 110 9.40 -9.69 10.18
N HIS A 111 9.34 -8.62 10.97
CA HIS A 111 9.48 -8.63 12.42
C HIS A 111 8.26 -7.95 13.06
N PRO A 112 7.13 -8.68 13.27
CA PRO A 112 5.87 -8.10 13.76
C PRO A 112 5.98 -7.36 15.09
N ASP A 113 6.88 -7.81 15.97
CA ASP A 113 7.09 -7.26 17.31
C ASP A 113 8.16 -6.16 17.35
N TYR A 114 8.61 -5.67 16.17
CA TYR A 114 9.62 -4.62 16.11
C TYR A 114 9.11 -3.33 16.73
N GLU A 115 9.91 -2.77 17.65
CA GLU A 115 9.64 -1.50 18.32
C GLU A 115 10.71 -0.45 17.96
N GLY A 116 10.31 0.80 17.91
CA GLY A 116 11.19 1.93 17.60
C GLY A 116 11.20 2.32 16.12
N GLU A 117 12.03 3.30 15.80
CA GLU A 117 12.21 3.79 14.43
C GLU A 117 13.24 2.91 13.69
N PRO A 118 12.88 2.31 12.52
CA PRO A 118 13.80 1.49 11.77
C PRO A 118 14.94 2.30 11.17
N ASP A 119 16.17 1.83 11.34
CA ASP A 119 17.33 2.37 10.63
C ASP A 119 17.42 1.87 9.18
N GLY A 120 18.32 2.47 8.41
CA GLY A 120 18.46 2.16 6.99
C GLY A 120 18.90 0.72 6.71
N GLU A 121 19.71 0.11 7.58
CA GLU A 121 20.20 -1.26 7.44
C GLU A 121 19.06 -2.27 7.69
N THR A 122 18.26 -2.04 8.73
CA THR A 122 17.07 -2.84 9.02
C THR A 122 16.05 -2.78 7.88
N VAL A 123 15.82 -1.58 7.32
CA VAL A 123 14.93 -1.40 6.16
C VAL A 123 15.45 -2.14 4.94
N LEU A 124 16.76 -2.07 4.67
CA LEU A 124 17.42 -2.76 3.57
C LEU A 124 17.26 -4.29 3.67
N ASP A 125 17.53 -4.85 4.84
CA ASP A 125 17.39 -6.28 5.10
C ASP A 125 15.94 -6.75 4.93
N CYS A 126 15.00 -6.05 5.56
CA CYS A 126 13.58 -6.40 5.49
C CYS A 126 12.99 -6.24 4.08
N GLY A 127 13.38 -5.18 3.36
CA GLY A 127 12.97 -4.97 1.97
C GLY A 127 13.48 -6.08 1.05
N SER A 128 14.73 -6.50 1.22
CA SER A 128 15.32 -7.61 0.47
C SER A 128 14.59 -8.94 0.74
N LYS A 129 14.25 -9.22 2.00
CA LYS A 129 13.47 -10.40 2.39
C LYS A 129 12.05 -10.37 1.81
N LEU A 130 11.40 -9.22 1.85
CA LEU A 130 10.07 -9.05 1.27
C LEU A 130 10.11 -9.25 -0.25
N TYR A 131 11.11 -8.68 -0.95
CA TYR A 131 11.32 -8.89 -2.38
C TYR A 131 11.52 -10.37 -2.70
N ALA A 132 12.41 -11.06 -1.99
CA ALA A 132 12.68 -12.49 -2.20
C ALA A 132 11.42 -13.36 -2.06
N LYS A 133 10.51 -12.99 -1.16
CA LYS A 133 9.22 -13.67 -0.98
C LYS A 133 8.20 -13.30 -2.05
N ASN A 134 8.13 -12.03 -2.43
CA ASN A 134 7.13 -11.48 -3.35
C ASN A 134 7.44 -11.80 -4.82
N ASN A 135 8.73 -11.84 -5.17
CA ASN A 135 9.23 -12.05 -6.54
C ASN A 135 8.73 -11.02 -7.58
N ARG A 136 8.42 -9.81 -7.12
CA ARG A 136 8.06 -8.63 -7.93
C ARG A 136 8.60 -7.39 -7.22
N PRO A 137 8.77 -6.25 -7.92
CA PRO A 137 9.34 -5.05 -7.32
C PRO A 137 8.68 -4.63 -6.00
N VAL A 138 9.50 -4.24 -5.04
CA VAL A 138 9.09 -3.71 -3.74
C VAL A 138 9.58 -2.29 -3.61
N PHE A 139 8.66 -1.36 -3.38
CA PHE A 139 8.94 0.05 -3.16
C PHE A 139 8.79 0.37 -1.66
N VAL A 140 9.84 0.92 -1.05
CA VAL A 140 9.81 1.29 0.37
C VAL A 140 10.01 2.80 0.52
N THR A 141 8.94 3.51 0.88
CA THR A 141 9.01 4.96 1.16
C THR A 141 9.59 5.22 2.54
N ARG A 142 10.50 6.20 2.66
CA ARG A 142 11.24 6.52 3.88
C ARG A 142 11.11 7.99 4.29
N GLY A 143 9.97 8.60 3.98
CA GLY A 143 9.71 10.01 4.26
C GLY A 143 10.78 10.92 3.66
N LYS A 144 11.44 11.74 4.49
CA LYS A 144 12.52 12.64 4.07
C LYS A 144 13.76 11.95 3.48
N HIS A 145 13.89 10.64 3.64
CA HIS A 145 14.98 9.83 3.11
C HIS A 145 14.65 9.21 1.74
N GLY A 146 13.56 9.64 1.11
CA GLY A 146 13.19 9.22 -0.24
C GLY A 146 12.60 7.81 -0.30
N ILE A 147 12.97 7.07 -1.33
CA ILE A 147 12.42 5.75 -1.62
C ILE A 147 13.53 4.76 -1.93
N MET A 148 13.36 3.51 -1.50
CA MET A 148 14.16 2.36 -1.94
C MET A 148 13.32 1.47 -2.83
N VAL A 149 13.94 0.90 -3.85
CA VAL A 149 13.32 -0.05 -4.78
C VAL A 149 14.15 -1.33 -4.78
N PHE A 150 13.48 -2.45 -4.60
CA PHE A 150 14.07 -3.79 -4.63
C PHE A 150 13.49 -4.52 -5.83
N ASP A 151 14.32 -4.88 -6.78
CA ASP A 151 13.93 -5.56 -8.01
C ASP A 151 14.98 -6.59 -8.48
N ALA A 152 14.87 -7.08 -9.71
CA ALA A 152 15.77 -8.09 -10.27
C ALA A 152 17.20 -7.56 -10.49
N ASP A 153 17.35 -6.24 -10.66
CA ASP A 153 18.65 -5.59 -10.90
C ASP A 153 19.35 -5.23 -9.59
N GLY A 154 18.67 -5.38 -8.46
CA GLY A 154 19.21 -5.14 -7.12
C GLY A 154 18.42 -4.16 -6.28
N VAL A 155 19.13 -3.33 -5.50
CA VAL A 155 18.53 -2.32 -4.65
C VAL A 155 18.93 -0.94 -5.14
N HIS A 156 17.93 -0.13 -5.42
CA HIS A 156 18.09 1.24 -5.88
C HIS A 156 17.50 2.22 -4.86
N SER A 157 17.97 3.45 -4.86
CA SER A 157 17.38 4.50 -4.01
C SER A 157 17.31 5.82 -4.76
N ALA A 158 16.25 6.57 -4.49
CA ALA A 158 16.09 7.94 -4.90
C ALA A 158 15.84 8.81 -3.68
N ASP A 159 16.59 9.90 -3.57
CA ASP A 159 16.45 10.84 -2.46
C ASP A 159 15.14 11.63 -2.56
N ALA A 160 14.60 12.03 -1.42
CA ALA A 160 13.46 12.93 -1.40
C ALA A 160 13.89 14.35 -1.86
N LEU A 161 13.01 14.99 -2.63
CA LEU A 161 13.17 16.40 -2.91
C LEU A 161 12.95 17.23 -1.64
N ASN A 162 13.89 18.09 -1.32
CA ASN A 162 13.75 19.02 -0.20
C ASN A 162 12.81 20.16 -0.61
N VAL A 163 11.58 20.14 -0.14
CA VAL A 163 10.59 21.19 -0.37
C VAL A 163 10.60 22.15 0.81
N PRO A 164 11.00 23.43 0.62
CA PRO A 164 11.02 24.40 1.70
C PRO A 164 9.62 24.85 2.09
N GLY A 165 9.40 25.13 3.38
CA GLY A 165 8.16 25.68 3.93
C GLY A 165 7.25 24.62 4.57
N PRO A 166 6.13 25.05 5.13
CA PRO A 166 5.14 24.13 5.67
C PRO A 166 4.46 23.38 4.51
N PHE A 167 4.39 22.05 4.61
CA PHE A 167 3.68 21.21 3.65
C PHE A 167 2.83 20.17 4.38
N ASP A 168 1.70 19.82 3.77
CA ASP A 168 0.85 18.74 4.23
C ASP A 168 1.37 17.42 3.66
N ILE A 169 1.64 16.46 4.55
CA ILE A 169 2.06 15.10 4.18
C ILE A 169 0.89 14.19 3.79
N CYS A 170 -0.34 14.68 3.93
CA CYS A 170 -1.55 13.93 3.58
C CYS A 170 -1.55 13.61 2.07
N GLY A 171 -1.72 12.35 1.71
CA GLY A 171 -1.69 11.92 0.32
C GLY A 171 -0.29 11.73 -0.30
N ALA A 172 0.80 11.93 0.46
CA ALA A 172 2.15 11.69 -0.06
C ALA A 172 2.35 10.23 -0.53
N GLY A 173 1.79 9.26 0.20
CA GLY A 173 1.77 7.86 -0.20
C GLY A 173 0.99 7.62 -1.49
N ASP A 174 -0.17 8.24 -1.63
CA ASP A 174 -1.04 8.12 -2.82
C ASP A 174 -0.38 8.77 -4.05
N SER A 175 0.29 9.92 -3.86
CA SER A 175 1.06 10.58 -4.91
C SER A 175 2.24 9.72 -5.39
N ALA A 176 2.97 9.10 -4.46
CA ALA A 176 4.04 8.17 -4.80
C ALA A 176 3.50 6.94 -5.56
N ALA A 177 2.38 6.37 -5.11
CA ALA A 177 1.72 5.25 -5.77
C ALA A 177 1.33 5.60 -7.21
N SER A 178 0.69 6.76 -7.41
CA SER A 178 0.31 7.24 -8.73
C SER A 178 1.50 7.42 -9.67
N GLY A 179 2.58 8.03 -9.17
CA GLY A 179 3.81 8.20 -9.95
C GLY A 179 4.49 6.88 -10.33
N ILE A 180 4.55 5.92 -9.39
CA ILE A 180 5.09 4.57 -9.65
C ILE A 180 4.28 3.85 -10.72
N VAL A 181 2.95 3.81 -10.55
CA VAL A 181 2.07 3.08 -11.47
C VAL A 181 2.12 3.70 -12.86
N LEU A 182 2.04 5.02 -12.99
CA LEU A 182 2.13 5.71 -14.29
C LEU A 182 3.48 5.51 -15.00
N ALA A 183 4.56 5.31 -14.24
CA ALA A 183 5.88 5.06 -14.83
C ALA A 183 6.06 3.61 -15.29
N LEU A 184 5.24 2.68 -14.82
CA LEU A 184 5.33 1.24 -15.08
C LEU A 184 4.25 0.73 -16.05
N SER A 185 3.16 1.48 -16.24
CA SER A 185 2.11 1.22 -17.26
C SER A 185 2.42 1.92 -18.59
#